data_c72549338624e0b4221401dd965d733b
#
_entry.id   c72549338624e0b4221401dd965d733b
#
_cell.length_a   1.000
_cell.length_b   1.000
_cell.length_c   1.000
_cell.angle_alpha   90.00
_cell.angle_beta   90.00
_cell.angle_gamma   90.00
#
_symmetry.space_group_name_H-M   'P 1'
#
loop_
_entity.id
_entity.type
_entity.pdbx_description
1 polymer ?
#
loop_
_entity_poly.entity_id
_entity_poly.type
_entity_poly.pdbx_seq_one_letter_code
_entity_poly.pdbx_strand_id
1 'polypeptide(L)'
;MKKLITLILVLAIGFGLKAQCPLTQAVCFTATDIHGTEVHLFDILDGGQAVLIDFFFTTCGPCQQATPKIVESYYAMGCNMHDVYYVEIATGDSDAACLNWVNNYGVEYPTISGVGGGTAICSQYGIQAYPTVILIMPNHEIVIQDLYPIPNAQTVINALEQHGLQQHDCNGATYDPQVSITVDQVLETEVTATFTPNEDCASYSYMMATEAEIQEWMGIAGLDLPEYLWNYGMPGSGVISNTFSDLTPNTEYVIYAVPADIDG
;
A
#
# COMPACT_ATOMS: atom_id res chain seq x y z
N MET A 1 -14.57 24.74 -73.75
CA MET A 1 -14.10 25.35 -72.53
C MET A 1 -14.34 24.37 -71.36
N LYS A 2 -13.30 23.66 -70.96
CA LYS A 2 -13.38 22.70 -69.79
C LYS A 2 -13.12 23.47 -68.49
N LYS A 3 -14.14 23.54 -67.63
CA LYS A 3 -13.98 24.12 -66.29
C LYS A 3 -13.27 23.10 -65.39
N LEU A 4 -12.06 23.43 -64.94
CA LEU A 4 -11.32 22.68 -63.92
C LEU A 4 -11.86 23.07 -62.55
N ILE A 5 -12.50 22.12 -61.88
CA ILE A 5 -12.95 22.30 -60.46
C ILE A 5 -11.81 21.80 -59.60
N THR A 6 -11.09 22.71 -58.97
CA THR A 6 -10.06 22.39 -57.99
C THR A 6 -10.76 22.12 -56.64
N LEU A 7 -10.78 20.84 -56.24
CA LEU A 7 -11.27 20.42 -54.93
C LEU A 7 -10.15 20.68 -53.89
N ILE A 8 -10.29 21.70 -53.07
CA ILE A 8 -9.40 21.96 -51.93
C ILE A 8 -9.86 21.07 -50.76
N LEU A 9 -9.12 19.97 -50.52
CA LEU A 9 -9.31 19.13 -49.37
C LEU A 9 -8.67 19.86 -48.13
N VAL A 10 -9.48 20.52 -47.30
CA VAL A 10 -9.01 21.08 -46.05
C VAL A 10 -8.91 19.92 -45.04
N LEU A 11 -7.68 19.44 -44.84
CA LEU A 11 -7.38 18.47 -43.78
C LEU A 11 -7.41 19.23 -42.46
N ALA A 12 -8.55 19.20 -41.74
CA ALA A 12 -8.64 19.67 -40.39
C ALA A 12 -7.83 18.70 -39.49
N ILE A 13 -6.57 19.01 -39.26
CA ILE A 13 -5.79 18.35 -38.20
C ILE A 13 -6.34 18.89 -36.87
N GLY A 14 -7.29 18.18 -36.30
CA GLY A 14 -7.74 18.41 -34.94
C GLY A 14 -6.58 18.11 -34.00
N PHE A 15 -5.84 19.13 -33.60
CA PHE A 15 -5.01 19.05 -32.40
C PHE A 15 -5.96 18.94 -31.21
N GLY A 16 -6.29 17.72 -30.82
CA GLY A 16 -6.84 17.47 -29.50
C GLY A 16 -5.77 17.91 -28.49
N LEU A 17 -6.03 19.02 -27.78
CA LEU A 17 -5.25 19.37 -26.62
C LEU A 17 -5.51 18.25 -25.59
N LYS A 18 -4.59 17.30 -25.50
CA LYS A 18 -4.58 16.36 -24.40
C LYS A 18 -4.10 17.11 -23.17
N ALA A 19 -4.92 17.13 -22.13
CA ALA A 19 -4.48 17.44 -20.79
C ALA A 19 -3.53 16.30 -20.40
N GLN A 20 -2.25 16.56 -20.37
CA GLN A 20 -1.23 15.54 -20.15
C GLN A 20 -0.02 16.21 -19.51
N CYS A 21 0.51 15.58 -18.44
CA CYS A 21 1.80 15.98 -17.91
C CYS A 21 2.87 15.81 -19.02
N PRO A 22 3.62 16.84 -19.35
CA PRO A 22 4.61 16.78 -20.42
C PRO A 22 5.90 16.03 -20.02
N LEU A 23 6.08 15.74 -18.73
CA LEU A 23 7.28 15.13 -18.20
C LEU A 23 7.25 13.59 -18.35
N THR A 24 8.43 13.01 -18.54
CA THR A 24 8.65 11.55 -18.54
C THR A 24 9.50 11.09 -17.34
N GLN A 25 10.08 12.05 -16.62
CA GLN A 25 10.83 11.82 -15.38
C GLN A 25 10.28 12.74 -14.29
N ALA A 26 10.18 12.20 -13.08
CA ALA A 26 9.72 12.96 -11.94
C ALA A 26 10.70 14.07 -11.57
N VAL A 27 10.15 15.17 -11.10
CA VAL A 27 10.90 16.28 -10.49
C VAL A 27 10.59 16.27 -9.00
N CYS A 28 11.63 16.19 -8.18
CA CYS A 28 11.48 16.12 -6.74
C CYS A 28 10.76 17.36 -6.18
N PHE A 29 9.90 17.10 -5.21
CA PHE A 29 9.32 18.16 -4.38
C PHE A 29 9.27 17.71 -2.92
N THR A 30 9.25 18.69 -2.03
CA THR A 30 8.87 18.54 -0.63
C THR A 30 7.76 19.52 -0.36
N ALA A 31 6.68 19.08 0.25
CA ALA A 31 5.55 19.92 0.60
C ALA A 31 4.88 19.40 1.87
N THR A 32 4.14 20.28 2.53
CA THR A 32 3.38 19.91 3.73
C THR A 32 1.90 19.76 3.33
N ASP A 33 1.28 18.66 3.74
CA ASP A 33 -0.13 18.45 3.52
C ASP A 33 -1.00 19.32 4.46
N ILE A 34 -2.32 19.31 4.27
CA ILE A 34 -3.27 20.11 5.07
C ILE A 34 -3.34 19.69 6.54
N HIS A 35 -2.73 18.58 6.92
CA HIS A 35 -2.66 18.06 8.30
C HIS A 35 -1.30 18.32 8.96
N GLY A 36 -0.34 18.90 8.24
CA GLY A 36 1.00 19.21 8.74
C GLY A 36 2.02 18.10 8.51
N THR A 37 1.69 17.07 7.75
CA THR A 37 2.61 15.98 7.40
C THR A 37 3.45 16.38 6.19
N GLU A 38 4.77 16.21 6.30
CA GLU A 38 5.67 16.46 5.18
C GLU A 38 5.64 15.29 4.19
N VAL A 39 5.48 15.61 2.91
CA VAL A 39 5.53 14.66 1.79
C VAL A 39 6.78 14.96 0.98
N HIS A 40 7.73 14.04 0.96
CA HIS A 40 8.94 14.12 0.15
C HIS A 40 8.91 13.05 -0.95
N LEU A 41 8.69 13.46 -2.20
CA LEU A 41 8.42 12.54 -3.31
C LEU A 41 9.51 11.48 -3.48
N PHE A 42 10.80 11.89 -3.48
CA PHE A 42 11.88 10.95 -3.77
C PHE A 42 12.14 9.98 -2.62
N ASP A 43 11.86 10.35 -1.36
CA ASP A 43 11.97 9.41 -0.24
C ASP A 43 10.96 8.26 -0.38
N ILE A 44 9.75 8.56 -0.88
CA ILE A 44 8.72 7.55 -1.14
C ILE A 44 9.14 6.63 -2.29
N LEU A 45 9.59 7.21 -3.41
CA LEU A 45 10.03 6.44 -4.58
C LEU A 45 11.28 5.60 -4.28
N ASP A 46 12.28 6.17 -3.60
CA ASP A 46 13.50 5.48 -3.20
C ASP A 46 13.23 4.41 -2.13
N GLY A 47 12.13 4.56 -1.37
CA GLY A 47 11.58 3.55 -0.46
C GLY A 47 10.92 2.37 -1.17
N GLY A 48 10.76 2.43 -2.50
CA GLY A 48 10.24 1.34 -3.33
C GLY A 48 8.76 1.46 -3.68
N GLN A 49 8.04 2.46 -3.19
CA GLN A 49 6.64 2.69 -3.57
C GLN A 49 6.54 3.49 -4.87
N ALA A 50 5.62 3.09 -5.76
CA ALA A 50 5.16 3.96 -6.84
C ALA A 50 4.28 5.09 -6.29
N VAL A 51 4.19 6.23 -6.98
CA VAL A 51 3.37 7.36 -6.52
C VAL A 51 2.31 7.70 -7.56
N LEU A 52 1.03 7.65 -7.17
CA LEU A 52 -0.08 8.16 -7.95
C LEU A 52 -0.39 9.60 -7.49
N ILE A 53 -0.25 10.56 -8.39
CA ILE A 53 -0.55 11.97 -8.10
C ILE A 53 -1.81 12.38 -8.85
N ASP A 54 -2.82 12.88 -8.13
CA ASP A 54 -3.99 13.56 -8.70
C ASP A 54 -3.81 15.07 -8.58
N PHE A 55 -3.69 15.76 -9.70
CA PHE A 55 -3.67 17.21 -9.77
C PHE A 55 -5.09 17.76 -9.96
N PHE A 56 -5.52 18.63 -9.05
CA PHE A 56 -6.90 19.09 -9.01
C PHE A 56 -7.05 20.55 -8.55
N PHE A 57 -8.29 21.01 -8.47
CA PHE A 57 -8.75 22.15 -7.68
C PHE A 57 -10.19 21.93 -7.22
N THR A 58 -10.56 22.47 -6.07
CA THR A 58 -11.79 22.10 -5.35
C THR A 58 -13.11 22.44 -6.10
N THR A 59 -13.10 23.43 -7.00
CA THR A 59 -14.27 23.81 -7.80
C THR A 59 -14.29 23.16 -9.19
N CYS A 60 -13.36 22.25 -9.49
CA CYS A 60 -13.26 21.53 -10.74
C CYS A 60 -14.34 20.44 -10.85
N GLY A 61 -15.33 20.62 -11.69
CA GLY A 61 -16.43 19.65 -11.87
C GLY A 61 -15.96 18.26 -12.29
N PRO A 62 -15.05 18.10 -13.28
CA PRO A 62 -14.47 16.80 -13.63
C PRO A 62 -13.69 16.15 -12.47
N CYS A 63 -12.96 16.94 -11.67
CA CYS A 63 -12.26 16.43 -10.49
C CYS A 63 -13.24 15.88 -9.45
N GLN A 64 -14.33 16.60 -9.17
CA GLN A 64 -15.39 16.16 -8.27
C GLN A 64 -16.03 14.82 -8.69
N GLN A 65 -16.02 14.51 -9.98
CA GLN A 65 -16.50 13.24 -10.50
C GLN A 65 -15.45 12.12 -10.45
N ALA A 66 -14.15 12.45 -10.53
CA ALA A 66 -13.06 11.49 -10.51
C ALA A 66 -12.70 11.07 -9.09
N THR A 67 -12.59 12.00 -8.15
CA THR A 67 -12.09 11.79 -6.79
C THR A 67 -12.74 10.63 -6.03
N PRO A 68 -14.09 10.43 -6.01
CA PRO A 68 -14.66 9.28 -5.31
C PRO A 68 -14.18 7.93 -5.83
N LYS A 69 -13.81 7.86 -7.10
CA LYS A 69 -13.33 6.64 -7.75
C LYS A 69 -11.84 6.42 -7.49
N ILE A 70 -11.07 7.51 -7.36
CA ILE A 70 -9.68 7.45 -6.92
C ILE A 70 -9.62 7.01 -5.46
N VAL A 71 -10.50 7.54 -4.60
CA VAL A 71 -10.64 7.12 -3.20
C VAL A 71 -10.99 5.63 -3.10
N GLU A 72 -11.94 5.14 -3.89
CA GLU A 72 -12.26 3.70 -3.91
C GLU A 72 -11.06 2.86 -4.35
N SER A 73 -10.26 3.32 -5.33
CA SER A 73 -9.04 2.63 -5.74
C SER A 73 -7.94 2.68 -4.68
N TYR A 74 -7.84 3.76 -3.90
CA TYR A 74 -6.90 3.88 -2.79
C TYR A 74 -7.09 2.78 -1.75
N TYR A 75 -8.34 2.51 -1.36
CA TYR A 75 -8.65 1.41 -0.45
C TYR A 75 -8.32 0.04 -1.05
N ALA A 76 -8.58 -0.15 -2.34
CA ALA A 76 -8.26 -1.41 -3.01
C ALA A 76 -6.76 -1.65 -3.20
N MET A 77 -5.95 -0.58 -3.18
CA MET A 77 -4.50 -0.65 -3.37
C MET A 77 -3.70 -0.57 -2.05
N GLY A 78 -4.37 -0.70 -0.89
CA GLY A 78 -3.72 -0.86 0.41
C GLY A 78 -3.35 0.42 1.14
N CYS A 79 -4.09 1.53 0.91
CA CYS A 79 -4.07 2.72 1.77
C CYS A 79 -2.68 3.33 2.04
N ASN A 80 -1.83 3.43 1.01
CA ASN A 80 -0.44 3.93 1.07
C ASN A 80 0.54 3.03 1.87
N MET A 81 0.14 1.85 2.29
CA MET A 81 0.97 0.96 3.10
C MET A 81 1.74 -0.09 2.30
N HIS A 82 1.50 -0.16 0.97
CA HIS A 82 2.06 -1.18 0.09
C HIS A 82 2.74 -0.57 -1.15
N ASP A 83 2.47 -1.13 -2.33
CA ASP A 83 3.18 -0.83 -3.58
C ASP A 83 2.97 0.61 -4.07
N VAL A 84 1.85 1.25 -3.70
CA VAL A 84 1.44 2.56 -4.25
C VAL A 84 1.15 3.56 -3.14
N TYR A 85 1.74 4.75 -3.29
CA TYR A 85 1.45 5.90 -2.47
C TYR A 85 0.59 6.90 -3.25
N TYR A 86 -0.60 7.22 -2.74
CA TYR A 86 -1.52 8.20 -3.30
C TYR A 86 -1.29 9.57 -2.65
N VAL A 87 -1.29 10.60 -3.46
CA VAL A 87 -1.26 12.00 -3.00
C VAL A 87 -2.06 12.87 -3.98
N GLU A 88 -2.82 13.81 -3.48
CA GLU A 88 -3.47 14.81 -4.33
C GLU A 88 -2.86 16.21 -4.12
N ILE A 89 -2.77 16.97 -5.20
CA ILE A 89 -2.09 18.27 -5.24
C ILE A 89 -3.01 19.31 -5.85
N ALA A 90 -3.44 20.26 -5.02
CA ALA A 90 -4.33 21.34 -5.46
C ALA A 90 -3.55 22.52 -6.06
N THR A 91 -4.16 23.18 -7.04
CA THR A 91 -3.70 24.48 -7.51
C THR A 91 -4.63 25.60 -7.04
N GLY A 92 -4.07 26.66 -6.48
CA GLY A 92 -4.80 27.90 -6.12
C GLY A 92 -5.68 27.81 -4.86
N ASP A 93 -5.98 26.61 -4.35
CA ASP A 93 -6.86 26.42 -3.20
C ASP A 93 -6.13 26.63 -1.86
N SER A 94 -6.87 27.11 -0.86
CA SER A 94 -6.39 27.22 0.51
C SER A 94 -6.53 25.89 1.26
N ASP A 95 -5.81 25.74 2.40
CA ASP A 95 -5.94 24.59 3.31
C ASP A 95 -7.40 24.36 3.73
N ALA A 96 -8.15 25.42 4.04
CA ALA A 96 -9.54 25.31 4.43
C ALA A 96 -10.45 24.80 3.29
N ALA A 97 -10.15 25.15 2.03
CA ALA A 97 -10.88 24.63 0.88
C ALA A 97 -10.57 23.14 0.67
N CYS A 98 -9.30 22.76 0.77
CA CYS A 98 -8.87 21.37 0.68
C CYS A 98 -9.39 20.53 1.87
N LEU A 99 -9.44 21.08 3.08
CA LEU A 99 -10.03 20.38 4.23
C LEU A 99 -11.53 20.08 4.03
N ASN A 100 -12.29 21.03 3.46
CA ASN A 100 -13.66 20.76 3.09
C ASN A 100 -13.79 19.70 1.99
N TRP A 101 -12.86 19.71 1.04
CA TRP A 101 -12.80 18.71 -0.04
C TRP A 101 -12.59 17.31 0.51
N VAL A 102 -11.56 17.07 1.32
CA VAL A 102 -11.26 15.75 1.87
C VAL A 102 -12.43 15.22 2.72
N ASN A 103 -13.07 16.10 3.51
CA ASN A 103 -14.25 15.73 4.30
C ASN A 103 -15.46 15.35 3.43
N ASN A 104 -15.66 16.03 2.29
CA ASN A 104 -16.79 15.79 1.41
C ASN A 104 -16.66 14.51 0.58
N TYR A 105 -15.41 14.14 0.21
CA TYR A 105 -15.15 13.00 -0.67
C TYR A 105 -14.54 11.80 0.05
N GLY A 106 -14.26 11.91 1.37
CA GLY A 106 -13.65 10.82 2.15
C GLY A 106 -12.21 10.53 1.73
N VAL A 107 -11.44 11.57 1.37
CA VAL A 107 -10.01 11.43 1.05
C VAL A 107 -9.22 11.23 2.34
N GLU A 108 -8.44 10.15 2.43
CA GLU A 108 -7.62 9.82 3.60
C GLU A 108 -6.11 9.83 3.28
N TYR A 109 -5.74 10.01 2.03
CA TYR A 109 -4.35 10.20 1.62
C TYR A 109 -3.94 11.68 1.62
N PRO A 110 -2.63 11.99 1.66
CA PRO A 110 -2.14 13.37 1.77
C PRO A 110 -2.69 14.29 0.68
N THR A 111 -3.13 15.47 1.11
CA THR A 111 -3.66 16.53 0.25
C THR A 111 -2.81 17.77 0.42
N ILE A 112 -2.09 18.16 -0.62
CA ILE A 112 -1.25 19.36 -0.65
C ILE A 112 -2.05 20.50 -1.24
N SER A 113 -2.36 21.51 -0.43
CA SER A 113 -3.10 22.70 -0.88
C SER A 113 -2.25 23.58 -1.81
N GLY A 114 -2.93 24.45 -2.56
CA GLY A 114 -2.25 25.44 -3.41
C GLY A 114 -1.28 26.34 -2.64
N VAL A 115 -1.67 26.74 -1.42
CA VAL A 115 -0.83 27.58 -0.53
C VAL A 115 0.25 26.75 0.19
N GLY A 116 0.04 25.46 0.40
CA GLY A 116 1.01 24.53 0.96
C GLY A 116 2.13 24.11 -0.01
N GLY A 117 2.15 24.68 -1.23
CA GLY A 117 3.15 24.38 -2.26
C GLY A 117 2.56 23.76 -3.53
N GLY A 118 1.32 23.30 -3.51
CA GLY A 118 0.68 22.60 -4.63
C GLY A 118 0.67 23.40 -5.93
N THR A 119 0.42 24.71 -5.88
CA THR A 119 0.46 25.57 -7.08
C THR A 119 1.84 25.59 -7.74
N ALA A 120 2.92 25.61 -6.94
CA ALA A 120 4.28 25.56 -7.47
C ALA A 120 4.58 24.19 -8.09
N ILE A 121 4.15 23.10 -7.45
CA ILE A 121 4.30 21.72 -7.95
C ILE A 121 3.52 21.52 -9.25
N CYS A 122 2.27 21.97 -9.35
CA CYS A 122 1.50 21.94 -10.60
C CYS A 122 2.23 22.64 -11.74
N SER A 123 2.83 23.81 -11.47
CA SER A 123 3.62 24.55 -12.46
C SER A 123 4.91 23.82 -12.84
N GLN A 124 5.60 23.21 -11.88
CA GLN A 124 6.83 22.43 -12.09
C GLN A 124 6.57 21.20 -12.97
N TYR A 125 5.42 20.54 -12.78
CA TYR A 125 4.99 19.41 -13.59
C TYR A 125 4.32 19.82 -14.91
N GLY A 126 4.17 21.12 -15.18
CA GLY A 126 3.59 21.64 -16.41
C GLY A 126 2.10 21.36 -16.58
N ILE A 127 1.36 21.17 -15.47
CA ILE A 127 -0.06 20.83 -15.47
C ILE A 127 -0.89 22.04 -15.95
N GLN A 128 -1.69 21.84 -17.01
CA GLN A 128 -2.51 22.89 -17.64
C GLN A 128 -4.00 22.60 -17.64
N ALA A 129 -4.39 21.37 -17.33
CA ALA A 129 -5.81 20.96 -17.25
C ALA A 129 -6.02 20.04 -16.05
N TYR A 130 -7.26 19.92 -15.60
CA TYR A 130 -7.61 19.21 -14.37
C TYR A 130 -8.91 18.40 -14.56
N PRO A 131 -9.00 17.18 -13.99
CA PRO A 131 -7.89 16.52 -13.30
C PRO A 131 -6.80 16.10 -14.28
N THR A 132 -5.58 15.98 -13.81
CA THR A 132 -4.50 15.23 -14.46
C THR A 132 -3.98 14.24 -13.43
N VAL A 133 -4.05 12.93 -13.73
CA VAL A 133 -3.60 11.88 -12.84
C VAL A 133 -2.41 11.18 -13.46
N ILE A 134 -1.28 11.15 -12.73
CA ILE A 134 -0.03 10.56 -13.20
C ILE A 134 0.42 9.42 -12.30
N LEU A 135 1.17 8.47 -12.87
CA LEU A 135 1.84 7.41 -12.12
C LEU A 135 3.35 7.52 -12.30
N ILE A 136 4.06 7.55 -11.19
CA ILE A 136 5.52 7.58 -11.11
C ILE A 136 5.99 6.26 -10.49
N MET A 137 6.92 5.57 -11.16
CA MET A 137 7.49 4.33 -10.63
C MET A 137 8.71 4.62 -9.73
N PRO A 138 9.15 3.65 -8.90
CA PRO A 138 10.31 3.82 -8.01
C PRO A 138 11.61 4.23 -8.69
N ASN A 139 11.75 3.98 -10.00
CA ASN A 139 12.88 4.46 -10.81
C ASN A 139 12.75 5.92 -11.26
N HIS A 140 11.78 6.67 -10.71
CA HIS A 140 11.41 8.07 -10.99
C HIS A 140 10.84 8.31 -12.39
N GLU A 141 10.53 7.27 -13.16
CA GLU A 141 9.92 7.38 -14.48
C GLU A 141 8.41 7.61 -14.36
N ILE A 142 7.88 8.59 -15.09
CA ILE A 142 6.43 8.84 -15.22
C ILE A 142 5.90 7.93 -16.33
N VAL A 143 5.31 6.82 -15.92
CA VAL A 143 4.81 5.79 -16.85
C VAL A 143 3.37 6.05 -17.31
N ILE A 144 2.60 6.81 -16.54
CA ILE A 144 1.28 7.33 -16.93
C ILE A 144 1.31 8.84 -16.78
N GLN A 145 1.13 9.55 -17.89
CA GLN A 145 1.17 11.01 -17.95
C GLN A 145 -0.21 11.67 -17.81
N ASP A 146 -1.28 10.90 -17.99
CA ASP A 146 -2.67 11.31 -17.80
C ASP A 146 -3.60 10.07 -17.79
N LEU A 147 -4.18 9.77 -16.65
CA LEU A 147 -5.13 8.65 -16.48
C LEU A 147 -6.60 9.12 -16.59
N TYR A 148 -6.87 10.22 -17.21
CA TYR A 148 -8.25 10.69 -17.39
C TYR A 148 -8.79 10.30 -18.77
N PRO A 149 -10.09 9.91 -18.94
CA PRO A 149 -11.18 9.91 -17.94
C PRO A 149 -11.19 8.68 -17.00
N ILE A 150 -11.71 8.89 -15.79
CA ILE A 150 -11.88 7.83 -14.77
C ILE A 150 -13.36 7.54 -14.59
N PRO A 151 -13.94 6.60 -15.36
CA PRO A 151 -15.36 6.24 -15.26
C PRO A 151 -15.72 5.46 -14.00
N ASN A 152 -14.78 4.71 -13.41
CA ASN A 152 -14.93 3.92 -12.19
C ASN A 152 -13.54 3.63 -11.57
N ALA A 153 -13.52 3.11 -10.33
CA ALA A 153 -12.29 2.75 -9.61
C ALA A 153 -11.46 1.69 -10.33
N GLN A 154 -12.12 0.73 -10.99
CA GLN A 154 -11.44 -0.34 -11.72
C GLN A 154 -10.55 0.19 -12.85
N THR A 155 -10.85 1.38 -13.40
CA THR A 155 -9.98 2.03 -14.39
C THR A 155 -8.62 2.39 -13.80
N VAL A 156 -8.60 2.90 -12.55
CA VAL A 156 -7.36 3.22 -11.84
C VAL A 156 -6.63 1.92 -11.47
N ILE A 157 -7.34 0.97 -10.87
CA ILE A 157 -6.80 -0.33 -10.43
C ILE A 157 -6.14 -1.05 -11.63
N ASN A 158 -6.86 -1.20 -12.74
CA ASN A 158 -6.32 -1.86 -13.93
C ASN A 158 -5.07 -1.16 -14.50
N ALA A 159 -5.03 0.18 -14.44
CA ALA A 159 -3.87 0.94 -14.89
C ALA A 159 -2.65 0.68 -13.99
N LEU A 160 -2.84 0.58 -12.69
CA LEU A 160 -1.79 0.26 -11.72
C LEU A 160 -1.30 -1.20 -11.88
N GLU A 161 -2.22 -2.16 -12.01
CA GLU A 161 -1.90 -3.58 -12.23
C GLU A 161 -1.11 -3.82 -13.53
N GLN A 162 -1.36 -3.05 -14.59
CA GLN A 162 -0.59 -3.10 -15.84
C GLN A 162 0.88 -2.71 -15.66
N HIS A 163 1.21 -2.00 -14.58
CA HIS A 163 2.57 -1.64 -14.19
C HIS A 163 3.14 -2.54 -13.07
N GLY A 164 2.46 -3.66 -12.76
CA GLY A 164 2.91 -4.68 -11.81
C GLY A 164 2.57 -4.38 -10.35
N LEU A 165 1.79 -3.33 -10.09
CA LEU A 165 1.32 -2.97 -8.75
C LEU A 165 0.08 -3.79 -8.43
N GLN A 166 -0.05 -4.27 -7.18
CA GLN A 166 -1.09 -5.21 -6.80
C GLN A 166 -2.11 -4.60 -5.84
N GLN A 167 -3.29 -5.20 -5.78
CA GLN A 167 -4.29 -4.86 -4.78
C GLN A 167 -3.88 -5.46 -3.43
N HIS A 168 -4.07 -4.68 -2.37
CA HIS A 168 -3.79 -5.04 -0.99
C HIS A 168 -4.90 -4.53 -0.07
N ASP A 169 -5.06 -5.16 1.08
CA ASP A 169 -5.93 -4.64 2.13
C ASP A 169 -5.27 -3.43 2.81
N CYS A 170 -6.07 -2.55 3.42
CA CYS A 170 -5.60 -1.40 4.20
C CYS A 170 -5.05 -1.78 5.60
N ASN A 171 -4.80 -3.03 5.84
CA ASN A 171 -4.37 -3.55 7.15
C ASN A 171 -2.85 -3.69 7.31
N GLY A 172 -2.07 -2.81 6.65
CA GLY A 172 -0.60 -2.84 6.68
C GLY A 172 0.01 -3.86 5.71
N ALA A 173 1.34 -3.91 5.64
CA ALA A 173 2.05 -4.93 4.89
C ALA A 173 1.44 -6.29 5.26
N THR A 174 1.12 -7.13 4.28
CA THR A 174 0.76 -8.52 4.55
C THR A 174 2.01 -9.21 5.07
N TYR A 175 2.25 -9.01 6.37
CA TYR A 175 3.24 -9.84 7.04
C TYR A 175 2.72 -11.27 6.98
N ASP A 176 3.50 -12.16 6.43
CA ASP A 176 3.29 -13.61 6.55
C ASP A 176 4.29 -14.13 7.61
N PRO A 177 4.03 -13.85 8.90
CA PRO A 177 4.94 -14.23 9.96
C PRO A 177 5.01 -15.76 10.03
N GLN A 178 6.21 -16.28 9.94
CA GLN A 178 6.45 -17.71 10.01
C GLN A 178 7.57 -18.03 10.98
N VAL A 179 7.46 -19.17 11.67
CA VAL A 179 8.51 -19.72 12.51
C VAL A 179 8.83 -21.14 12.03
N SER A 180 10.03 -21.33 11.55
CA SER A 180 10.55 -22.67 11.24
C SER A 180 11.04 -23.34 12.50
N ILE A 181 10.66 -24.61 12.72
CA ILE A 181 11.07 -25.41 13.87
C ILE A 181 12.02 -26.51 13.39
N THR A 182 13.22 -26.54 13.93
CA THR A 182 14.20 -27.62 13.68
C THR A 182 14.42 -28.39 14.97
N VAL A 183 14.19 -29.70 14.95
CA VAL A 183 14.53 -30.57 16.09
C VAL A 183 16.03 -30.92 16.02
N ASP A 184 16.78 -30.40 16.96
CA ASP A 184 18.26 -30.55 16.98
C ASP A 184 18.70 -31.83 17.67
N GLN A 185 18.02 -32.21 18.75
CA GLN A 185 18.35 -33.40 19.55
C GLN A 185 17.10 -34.00 20.17
N VAL A 186 17.07 -35.32 20.19
CA VAL A 186 16.06 -36.13 20.88
C VAL A 186 16.77 -37.10 21.83
N LEU A 187 16.50 -36.98 23.13
CA LEU A 187 16.93 -37.88 24.17
C LEU A 187 15.74 -38.59 24.78
N GLU A 188 15.96 -39.53 25.69
CA GLU A 188 14.89 -40.33 26.29
C GLU A 188 13.81 -39.46 27.03
N THR A 189 14.24 -38.36 27.66
CA THR A 189 13.39 -37.47 28.48
C THR A 189 13.53 -36.00 28.10
N GLU A 190 14.25 -35.71 27.04
CA GLU A 190 14.50 -34.32 26.59
C GLU A 190 14.46 -34.20 25.09
N VAL A 191 13.97 -33.08 24.59
CA VAL A 191 14.03 -32.67 23.17
C VAL A 191 14.55 -31.24 23.10
N THR A 192 15.57 -31.01 22.27
CA THR A 192 16.05 -29.66 21.96
C THR A 192 15.59 -29.29 20.54
N ALA A 193 14.99 -28.12 20.41
CA ALA A 193 14.55 -27.57 19.15
C ALA A 193 14.94 -26.10 18.99
N THR A 194 15.28 -25.72 17.77
CA THR A 194 15.59 -24.35 17.37
C THR A 194 14.41 -23.76 16.58
N PHE A 195 13.98 -22.58 16.99
CA PHE A 195 12.93 -21.77 16.37
C PHE A 195 13.60 -20.65 15.58
N THR A 196 13.29 -20.56 14.30
CA THR A 196 13.84 -19.55 13.39
C THR A 196 12.70 -18.78 12.75
N PRO A 197 12.41 -17.55 13.22
CA PRO A 197 11.41 -16.70 12.59
C PRO A 197 11.92 -16.14 11.25
N ASN A 198 10.99 -15.86 10.32
CA ASN A 198 11.28 -15.07 9.14
C ASN A 198 11.33 -13.55 9.47
N GLU A 199 11.59 -12.71 8.47
CA GLU A 199 11.69 -11.25 8.64
C GLU A 199 10.36 -10.59 9.02
N ASP A 200 9.21 -11.21 8.70
CA ASP A 200 7.88 -10.72 9.02
C ASP A 200 7.45 -11.07 10.45
N CYS A 201 8.16 -11.97 11.11
CA CYS A 201 7.81 -12.45 12.44
C CYS A 201 8.55 -11.67 13.53
N ALA A 202 7.87 -10.73 14.18
CA ALA A 202 8.43 -9.92 15.28
C ALA A 202 8.54 -10.71 16.58
N SER A 203 7.56 -11.56 16.86
CA SER A 203 7.49 -12.42 18.05
C SER A 203 6.72 -13.70 17.75
N TYR A 204 6.84 -14.66 18.64
CA TYR A 204 6.08 -15.92 18.56
C TYR A 204 5.88 -16.50 19.94
N SER A 205 4.84 -17.33 20.09
CA SER A 205 4.63 -18.14 21.27
C SER A 205 4.76 -19.61 20.92
N TYR A 206 5.42 -20.41 21.74
CA TYR A 206 5.67 -21.81 21.45
C TYR A 206 5.45 -22.70 22.67
N MET A 207 5.15 -23.98 22.42
CA MET A 207 4.89 -24.98 23.44
C MET A 207 5.17 -26.37 22.89
N MET A 208 5.48 -27.32 23.78
CA MET A 208 5.49 -28.74 23.47
C MET A 208 4.48 -29.46 24.33
N ALA A 209 3.63 -30.29 23.72
CA ALA A 209 2.64 -31.10 24.42
C ALA A 209 2.30 -32.35 23.57
N THR A 210 1.66 -33.34 24.16
CA THR A 210 0.96 -34.38 23.39
C THR A 210 -0.30 -33.79 22.75
N GLU A 211 -0.75 -34.38 21.64
CA GLU A 211 -2.02 -33.97 20.99
C GLU A 211 -3.21 -34.03 21.96
N ALA A 212 -3.24 -35.03 22.84
CA ALA A 212 -4.30 -35.19 23.82
C ALA A 212 -4.29 -34.08 24.89
N GLU A 213 -3.14 -33.72 25.40
CA GLU A 213 -2.97 -32.64 26.40
C GLU A 213 -3.42 -31.29 25.81
N ILE A 214 -2.95 -30.93 24.62
CA ILE A 214 -3.29 -29.64 24.03
C ILE A 214 -4.78 -29.51 23.75
N GLN A 215 -5.45 -30.57 23.28
CA GLN A 215 -6.88 -30.59 23.06
C GLN A 215 -7.68 -30.45 24.37
N GLU A 216 -7.26 -31.15 25.43
CA GLU A 216 -7.86 -31.04 26.76
C GLU A 216 -7.72 -29.61 27.32
N TRP A 217 -6.54 -29.03 27.27
CA TRP A 217 -6.26 -27.68 27.81
C TRP A 217 -7.01 -26.59 27.07
N MET A 218 -7.05 -26.65 25.73
CA MET A 218 -7.84 -25.73 24.91
C MET A 218 -9.35 -25.85 25.22
N GLY A 219 -9.84 -27.08 25.38
CA GLY A 219 -11.24 -27.31 25.72
C GLY A 219 -11.62 -26.77 27.11
N ILE A 220 -10.75 -26.88 28.09
CA ILE A 220 -10.94 -26.31 29.44
C ILE A 220 -10.90 -24.77 29.39
N ALA A 221 -9.98 -24.20 28.63
CA ALA A 221 -9.83 -22.74 28.50
C ALA A 221 -10.92 -22.11 27.62
N GLY A 222 -11.54 -22.88 26.72
CA GLY A 222 -12.50 -22.36 25.73
C GLY A 222 -11.84 -21.51 24.65
N LEU A 223 -10.56 -21.77 24.34
CA LEU A 223 -9.74 -21.04 23.38
C LEU A 223 -9.37 -21.94 22.20
N ASP A 224 -9.10 -21.34 21.04
CA ASP A 224 -8.45 -22.05 19.93
C ASP A 224 -6.93 -22.16 20.15
N LEU A 225 -6.22 -22.87 19.24
CA LEU A 225 -4.80 -23.12 19.41
C LEU A 225 -3.94 -21.83 19.41
N PRO A 226 -4.12 -20.88 18.48
CA PRO A 226 -3.42 -19.61 18.53
C PRO A 226 -3.63 -18.84 19.83
N GLU A 227 -4.88 -18.62 20.22
CA GLU A 227 -5.22 -17.92 21.47
C GLU A 227 -4.66 -18.63 22.71
N TYR A 228 -4.69 -19.96 22.73
CA TYR A 228 -4.15 -20.75 23.83
C TYR A 228 -2.63 -20.58 23.95
N LEU A 229 -1.88 -20.67 22.83
CA LEU A 229 -0.43 -20.51 22.84
C LEU A 229 -0.03 -19.09 23.28
N TRP A 230 -0.74 -18.06 22.81
CA TRP A 230 -0.45 -16.68 23.25
C TRP A 230 -0.68 -16.44 24.73
N ASN A 231 -1.64 -17.12 25.33
CA ASN A 231 -1.92 -16.97 26.76
C ASN A 231 -1.04 -17.83 27.66
N TYR A 232 -0.60 -19.01 27.20
CA TYR A 232 0.02 -20.02 28.05
C TYR A 232 1.34 -20.57 27.53
N GLY A 233 1.71 -20.30 26.30
CA GLY A 233 2.97 -20.70 25.70
C GLY A 233 4.17 -19.88 26.19
N MET A 234 5.35 -20.31 25.79
CA MET A 234 6.60 -19.61 26.06
C MET A 234 6.83 -18.54 25.00
N PRO A 235 7.10 -17.27 25.39
CA PRO A 235 7.35 -16.22 24.43
C PRO A 235 8.73 -16.36 23.78
N GLY A 236 8.82 -16.04 22.48
CA GLY A 236 10.06 -16.02 21.72
C GLY A 236 10.17 -14.81 20.81
N SER A 237 11.39 -14.39 20.54
CA SER A 237 11.73 -13.39 19.51
C SER A 237 13.12 -13.68 18.96
N GLY A 238 13.31 -13.48 17.65
CA GLY A 238 14.57 -13.89 16.99
C GLY A 238 14.80 -15.40 17.05
N VAL A 239 16.01 -15.85 16.73
CA VAL A 239 16.36 -17.28 16.74
C VAL A 239 16.59 -17.74 18.18
N ILE A 240 15.83 -18.74 18.64
CA ILE A 240 15.93 -19.32 19.97
C ILE A 240 16.12 -20.83 19.87
N SER A 241 17.04 -21.41 20.66
CA SER A 241 17.12 -22.85 20.91
C SER A 241 16.60 -23.12 22.32
N ASN A 242 15.62 -24.02 22.44
CA ASN A 242 15.03 -24.43 23.72
C ASN A 242 15.10 -25.93 23.93
N THR A 243 15.35 -26.36 25.15
CA THR A 243 15.31 -27.76 25.57
C THR A 243 14.10 -27.99 26.44
N PHE A 244 13.21 -28.84 25.98
CA PHE A 244 12.06 -29.36 26.74
C PHE A 244 12.54 -30.60 27.53
N SER A 245 12.40 -30.59 28.82
CA SER A 245 12.82 -31.65 29.73
C SER A 245 11.63 -32.30 30.43
N ASP A 246 11.93 -33.35 31.24
CA ASP A 246 10.92 -34.11 32.00
C ASP A 246 9.86 -34.81 31.13
N LEU A 247 10.22 -35.15 29.88
CA LEU A 247 9.33 -35.86 28.98
C LEU A 247 9.17 -37.33 29.36
N THR A 248 7.98 -37.87 29.08
CA THR A 248 7.71 -39.30 29.28
C THR A 248 8.30 -40.11 28.13
N PRO A 249 9.17 -41.11 28.39
CA PRO A 249 9.73 -41.96 27.34
C PRO A 249 8.69 -42.68 26.50
N ASN A 250 8.97 -42.89 25.20
CA ASN A 250 8.09 -43.52 24.22
C ASN A 250 6.70 -42.83 24.07
N THR A 251 6.65 -41.54 24.31
CA THR A 251 5.47 -40.71 24.12
C THR A 251 5.67 -39.79 22.92
N GLU A 252 4.66 -39.65 22.07
CA GLU A 252 4.68 -38.73 20.94
C GLU A 252 4.31 -37.33 21.41
N TYR A 253 5.21 -36.38 21.17
CA TYR A 253 5.03 -34.97 21.47
C TYR A 253 5.00 -34.16 20.17
N VAL A 254 4.26 -33.07 20.16
CA VAL A 254 4.19 -32.10 19.08
C VAL A 254 4.71 -30.74 19.60
N ILE A 255 5.56 -30.09 18.80
CA ILE A 255 6.00 -28.73 19.08
C ILE A 255 5.11 -27.78 18.26
N TYR A 256 4.44 -26.89 18.97
CA TYR A 256 3.59 -25.86 18.41
C TYR A 256 4.28 -24.51 18.46
N ALA A 257 4.11 -23.68 17.43
CA ALA A 257 4.51 -22.30 17.46
C ALA A 257 3.46 -21.46 16.69
N VAL A 258 3.14 -20.30 17.24
CA VAL A 258 2.24 -19.32 16.63
C VAL A 258 3.00 -18.01 16.51
N PRO A 259 3.29 -17.58 15.28
CA PRO A 259 3.97 -16.31 15.04
C PRO A 259 3.00 -15.13 15.15
N ALA A 260 3.55 -13.93 15.40
CA ALA A 260 2.89 -12.64 15.21
C ALA A 260 3.79 -11.69 14.44
N ASP A 261 3.17 -10.79 13.70
CA ASP A 261 3.83 -9.70 13.01
C ASP A 261 4.19 -8.55 13.98
N ILE A 262 4.66 -7.44 13.44
CA ILE A 262 5.07 -6.27 14.21
C ILE A 262 3.89 -5.55 14.89
N ASP A 263 2.67 -5.79 14.41
CA ASP A 263 1.46 -5.15 14.92
C ASP A 263 0.76 -6.00 16.02
N GLY A 264 1.18 -7.27 16.22
CA GLY A 264 0.78 -8.19 17.27
C GLY A 264 -0.47 -8.99 17.01
#